data_bc484ff773848c9c117ccd925f554b21
#
_entry.id   bc484ff773848c9c117ccd925f554b21
#
_cell.length_a   1.000
_cell.length_b   1.000
_cell.length_c   1.000
_cell.angle_alpha   90.00
_cell.angle_beta   90.00
_cell.angle_gamma   90.00
#
_symmetry.space_group_name_H-M   'P 1'
#
loop_
_entity.id
_entity.type
_entity.pdbx_description
1 polymer ?
#
loop_
_entity_poly.entity_id
_entity_poly.type
_entity_poly.pdbx_seq_one_letter_code
_entity_poly.pdbx_strand_id
1 'polypeptide(L)'
;LNEAVASYREALVINPNFAEGGINLLLALLCVPGLSPKELFAEHLRFSENHTRDIAPSAEGLTNDPTPDRRLRVGYLSSDFLNHPVGRNILPLLTSHNGMKVEAFCYADVMRPDGMTELFQSTTDHWHTIVGKSDAEVAQMVRADGIDVLVCLAGRFDSNRPLVCAHRAAPVQVSYHDGPTSGLEEMDYLLTDNFLHPPDTKEMFTEELYRLPVFFQYPPIEEAPPVVATPSAQAGFITFGSFNNPAKVNDEVIRLWAEVLKSVAGSRLLLKYKNWYDQASLHDRVVARFAACGIDQDRIKFATSLDTIEEHLGHYGEVDIALDPFPFNGATTTFQALWMGVPVVSLTGERFTTRITGSILHYGGLGELVVDTPEAYVACARDLAGDPARLETLRANLRERIVRSPLCDAATYARSVETAYREMWHKWCASQHPMT
;
A
#
# COMPACT_ATOMS: atom_id res chain seq x y z
N LEU A 1 10.28 -17.63 1.40
CA LEU A 1 10.52 -16.32 2.01
C LEU A 1 11.84 -16.31 2.79
N ASN A 2 12.05 -17.24 3.74
CA ASN A 2 13.28 -17.30 4.54
C ASN A 2 14.55 -17.46 3.70
N GLU A 3 14.50 -18.30 2.66
CA GLU A 3 15.58 -18.47 1.69
C GLU A 3 15.88 -17.17 0.93
N ALA A 4 14.85 -16.43 0.50
CA ALA A 4 15.01 -15.15 -0.16
C ALA A 4 15.70 -14.12 0.77
N VAL A 5 15.25 -14.02 2.03
CA VAL A 5 15.87 -13.14 3.04
C VAL A 5 17.35 -13.52 3.24
N ALA A 6 17.68 -14.83 3.34
CA ALA A 6 19.05 -15.29 3.47
C ALA A 6 19.90 -14.89 2.24
N SER A 7 19.40 -15.15 1.03
CA SER A 7 20.11 -14.81 -0.22
C SER A 7 20.34 -13.30 -0.38
N TYR A 8 19.37 -12.45 -0.01
CA TYR A 8 19.56 -11.00 -0.04
C TYR A 8 20.62 -10.55 0.98
N ARG A 9 20.64 -11.14 2.18
CA ARG A 9 21.67 -10.85 3.19
C ARG A 9 23.06 -11.26 2.71
N GLU A 10 23.21 -12.43 2.09
CA GLU A 10 24.47 -12.88 1.49
C GLU A 10 24.91 -11.92 0.37
N ALA A 11 24.02 -11.51 -0.52
CA ALA A 11 24.32 -10.55 -1.57
C ALA A 11 24.82 -9.21 -1.01
N LEU A 12 24.21 -8.72 0.08
CA LEU A 12 24.63 -7.48 0.74
C LEU A 12 25.94 -7.60 1.53
N VAL A 13 26.31 -8.81 1.96
CA VAL A 13 27.67 -9.05 2.51
C VAL A 13 28.72 -8.93 1.41
N ILE A 14 28.43 -9.42 0.20
CA ILE A 14 29.33 -9.35 -0.96
C ILE A 14 29.42 -7.91 -1.51
N ASN A 15 28.27 -7.26 -1.64
CA ASN A 15 28.17 -5.88 -2.13
C ASN A 15 27.23 -5.05 -1.24
N PRO A 16 27.74 -4.37 -0.20
CA PRO A 16 26.93 -3.55 0.71
C PRO A 16 26.18 -2.39 0.02
N ASN A 17 26.67 -1.94 -1.15
CA ASN A 17 26.07 -0.84 -1.94
C ASN A 17 25.06 -1.34 -2.97
N PHE A 18 24.63 -2.61 -2.92
CA PHE A 18 23.58 -3.16 -3.80
C PHE A 18 22.19 -2.70 -3.33
N ALA A 19 21.79 -1.49 -3.75
CA ALA A 19 20.55 -0.85 -3.31
C ALA A 19 19.30 -1.69 -3.60
N GLU A 20 19.20 -2.28 -4.80
CA GLU A 20 18.06 -3.13 -5.17
C GLU A 20 17.95 -4.38 -4.26
N GLY A 21 19.09 -5.00 -3.92
CA GLY A 21 19.11 -6.11 -2.96
C GLY A 21 18.67 -5.70 -1.57
N GLY A 22 19.06 -4.50 -1.13
CA GLY A 22 18.62 -3.91 0.14
C GLY A 22 17.13 -3.63 0.17
N ILE A 23 16.60 -3.02 -0.87
CA ILE A 23 15.16 -2.77 -1.06
C ILE A 23 14.37 -4.08 -1.01
N ASN A 24 14.78 -5.07 -1.79
CA ASN A 24 14.11 -6.37 -1.84
C ASN A 24 14.18 -7.11 -0.50
N LEU A 25 15.29 -6.97 0.26
CA LEU A 25 15.37 -7.48 1.63
C LEU A 25 14.32 -6.83 2.53
N LEU A 26 14.23 -5.50 2.53
CA LEU A 26 13.25 -4.77 3.35
C LEU A 26 11.82 -5.17 3.01
N LEU A 27 11.47 -5.28 1.72
CA LEU A 27 10.16 -5.75 1.28
C LEU A 27 9.87 -7.19 1.71
N ALA A 28 10.84 -8.08 1.62
CA ALA A 28 10.70 -9.47 2.09
C ALA A 28 10.46 -9.52 3.60
N LEU A 29 11.17 -8.69 4.38
CA LEU A 29 11.02 -8.62 5.84
C LEU A 29 9.63 -8.18 6.28
N LEU A 30 8.91 -7.38 5.49
CA LEU A 30 7.52 -7.02 5.76
C LEU A 30 6.59 -8.24 5.81
N CYS A 31 6.91 -9.29 5.04
CA CYS A 31 6.15 -10.53 4.99
C CYS A 31 6.58 -11.57 6.05
N VAL A 32 7.66 -11.31 6.83
CA VAL A 32 8.16 -12.25 7.84
C VAL A 32 7.32 -12.14 9.11
N PRO A 33 6.68 -13.25 9.56
CA PRO A 33 6.00 -13.28 10.85
C PRO A 33 6.97 -13.12 12.03
N GLY A 34 6.49 -12.56 13.13
CA GLY A 34 7.24 -12.47 14.39
C GLY A 34 8.39 -11.47 14.43
N LEU A 35 8.70 -10.79 13.33
CA LEU A 35 9.71 -9.73 13.32
C LEU A 35 9.17 -8.51 14.12
N SER A 36 9.93 -8.09 15.13
CA SER A 36 9.53 -6.96 15.99
C SER A 36 9.66 -5.61 15.25
N PRO A 37 8.89 -4.58 15.65
CA PRO A 37 9.05 -3.23 15.12
C PRO A 37 10.49 -2.70 15.23
N LYS A 38 11.19 -3.00 16.34
CA LYS A 38 12.58 -2.57 16.56
C LYS A 38 13.55 -3.23 15.59
N GLU A 39 13.40 -4.52 15.31
CA GLU A 39 14.23 -5.24 14.34
C GLU A 39 14.00 -4.70 12.93
N LEU A 40 12.76 -4.46 12.55
CA LEU A 40 12.43 -3.88 11.25
C LEU A 40 13.01 -2.47 11.12
N PHE A 41 12.85 -1.62 12.12
CA PHE A 41 13.44 -0.28 12.15
C PHE A 41 14.97 -0.31 11.98
N ALA A 42 15.66 -1.22 12.67
CA ALA A 42 17.10 -1.37 12.55
C ALA A 42 17.55 -1.75 11.13
N GLU A 43 16.77 -2.57 10.41
CA GLU A 43 17.08 -2.91 9.01
C GLU A 43 16.87 -1.69 8.08
N HIS A 44 15.86 -0.87 8.32
CA HIS A 44 15.65 0.38 7.57
C HIS A 44 16.78 1.39 7.81
N LEU A 45 17.23 1.57 9.06
CA LEU A 45 18.37 2.43 9.38
C LEU A 45 19.65 1.93 8.70
N ARG A 46 19.94 0.61 8.78
CA ARG A 46 21.10 0.03 8.12
C ARG A 46 21.12 0.27 6.62
N PHE A 47 19.95 0.14 5.96
CA PHE A 47 19.81 0.45 4.54
C PHE A 47 20.17 1.92 4.29
N SER A 48 19.60 2.85 5.04
CA SER A 48 19.87 4.28 4.88
C SER A 48 21.35 4.60 5.11
N GLU A 49 21.92 4.19 6.23
CA GLU A 49 23.34 4.40 6.55
C GLU A 49 24.28 3.91 5.44
N ASN A 50 24.00 2.75 4.84
CA ASN A 50 24.83 2.20 3.77
C ASN A 50 24.74 3.02 2.46
N HIS A 51 23.60 3.65 2.18
CA HIS A 51 23.38 4.31 0.89
C HIS A 51 23.47 5.83 0.96
N THR A 52 23.51 6.42 2.18
CA THR A 52 23.63 7.88 2.35
C THR A 52 24.98 8.34 2.84
N ARG A 53 25.85 7.42 3.27
CA ARG A 53 27.17 7.71 3.85
C ARG A 53 28.02 8.67 3.03
N ASP A 54 27.98 8.54 1.72
CA ASP A 54 28.81 9.31 0.78
C ASP A 54 28.03 10.51 0.17
N ILE A 55 26.80 10.75 0.62
CA ILE A 55 26.01 11.89 0.18
C ILE A 55 26.44 13.11 1.01
N ALA A 56 27.18 14.00 0.38
CA ALA A 56 27.53 15.26 1.02
C ALA A 56 26.29 16.16 1.10
N PRO A 57 26.06 16.86 2.21
CA PRO A 57 25.09 17.94 2.29
C PRO A 57 25.32 18.94 1.17
N SER A 58 24.23 19.42 0.54
CA SER A 58 24.38 20.44 -0.51
C SER A 58 25.07 21.67 0.07
N ALA A 59 26.11 22.16 -0.62
CA ALA A 59 26.80 23.40 -0.26
C ALA A 59 25.89 24.63 -0.43
N GLU A 60 24.86 24.53 -1.27
CA GLU A 60 23.87 25.57 -1.51
C GLU A 60 22.66 25.29 -0.61
N GLY A 61 22.37 26.22 0.30
CA GLY A 61 21.17 26.18 1.13
C GLY A 61 19.89 26.29 0.28
N LEU A 62 18.77 25.89 0.85
CA LEU A 62 17.46 26.07 0.26
C LEU A 62 17.12 27.59 0.23
N THR A 63 16.69 28.10 -0.92
CA THR A 63 16.43 29.53 -1.16
C THR A 63 14.94 29.86 -1.31
N ASN A 64 14.06 28.95 -0.87
CA ASN A 64 12.61 29.11 -0.94
C ASN A 64 12.16 30.34 -0.13
N ASP A 65 11.24 31.14 -0.70
CA ASP A 65 10.61 32.26 -0.01
C ASP A 65 9.78 31.76 1.17
N PRO A 66 10.12 32.11 2.42
CA PRO A 66 9.43 31.60 3.61
C PRO A 66 8.10 32.30 3.91
N THR A 67 7.43 32.89 2.92
CA THR A 67 6.09 33.46 3.07
C THR A 67 5.07 32.34 3.35
N PRO A 68 4.39 32.34 4.52
CA PRO A 68 3.60 31.20 4.98
C PRO A 68 2.40 30.85 4.10
N ASP A 69 1.67 31.86 3.59
CA ASP A 69 0.36 31.67 2.95
C ASP A 69 0.39 31.75 1.41
N ARG A 70 1.58 31.82 0.81
CA ARG A 70 1.70 31.80 -0.65
C ARG A 70 1.26 30.47 -1.27
N ARG A 71 1.03 30.42 -2.58
CA ARG A 71 0.83 29.18 -3.33
C ARG A 71 2.06 28.28 -3.14
N LEU A 72 1.86 27.01 -2.75
CA LEU A 72 2.94 26.05 -2.57
C LEU A 72 3.27 25.33 -3.86
N ARG A 73 4.56 25.15 -4.12
CA ARG A 73 5.05 24.24 -5.15
C ARG A 73 5.25 22.86 -4.54
N VAL A 74 4.43 21.89 -4.96
CA VAL A 74 4.45 20.53 -4.44
C VAL A 74 4.96 19.60 -5.52
N GLY A 75 6.10 18.97 -5.27
CA GLY A 75 6.70 17.97 -6.16
C GLY A 75 6.30 16.56 -5.75
N TYR A 76 5.86 15.75 -6.69
CA TYR A 76 5.58 14.34 -6.51
C TYR A 76 6.61 13.51 -7.27
N LEU A 77 7.34 12.68 -6.55
CA LEU A 77 8.40 11.82 -7.09
C LEU A 77 7.92 10.36 -7.10
N SER A 78 7.84 9.74 -8.29
CA SER A 78 7.45 8.35 -8.40
C SER A 78 7.81 7.69 -9.73
N SER A 79 8.00 6.35 -9.70
CA SER A 79 8.01 5.47 -10.87
C SER A 79 6.60 5.02 -11.30
N ASP A 80 5.56 5.33 -10.51
CA ASP A 80 4.23 4.73 -10.61
C ASP A 80 3.18 5.63 -11.26
N PHE A 81 3.59 6.70 -11.94
CA PHE A 81 2.69 7.53 -12.76
C PHE A 81 2.28 6.81 -14.05
N LEU A 82 1.71 5.62 -13.88
CA LEU A 82 1.23 4.72 -14.93
C LEU A 82 0.06 3.90 -14.39
N ASN A 83 -0.45 2.94 -15.16
CA ASN A 83 -1.53 2.04 -14.72
C ASN A 83 -1.04 1.07 -13.63
N HIS A 84 -0.79 1.61 -12.47
CA HIS A 84 -0.30 0.96 -11.26
C HIS A 84 -1.23 1.29 -10.07
N PRO A 85 -1.33 0.43 -9.03
CA PRO A 85 -2.15 0.73 -7.84
C PRO A 85 -1.86 2.10 -7.21
N VAL A 86 -0.59 2.47 -7.05
CA VAL A 86 -0.19 3.79 -6.52
C VAL A 86 -0.63 4.91 -7.46
N GLY A 87 -0.41 4.76 -8.80
CA GLY A 87 -0.85 5.72 -9.79
C GLY A 87 -2.36 5.96 -9.73
N ARG A 88 -3.16 4.87 -9.69
CA ARG A 88 -4.61 4.99 -9.57
C ARG A 88 -5.06 5.70 -8.29
N ASN A 89 -4.36 5.46 -7.18
CA ASN A 89 -4.72 6.04 -5.89
C ASN A 89 -4.31 7.52 -5.77
N ILE A 90 -3.20 7.93 -6.39
CA ILE A 90 -2.74 9.32 -6.33
C ILE A 90 -3.43 10.24 -7.33
N LEU A 91 -3.91 9.72 -8.45
CA LEU A 91 -4.56 10.52 -9.49
C LEU A 91 -5.72 11.36 -8.97
N PRO A 92 -6.66 10.83 -8.15
CA PRO A 92 -7.74 11.62 -7.56
C PRO A 92 -7.26 12.80 -6.73
N LEU A 93 -6.14 12.66 -6.01
CA LEU A 93 -5.52 13.76 -5.28
C LEU A 93 -5.03 14.84 -6.24
N LEU A 94 -4.23 14.47 -7.24
CA LEU A 94 -3.63 15.41 -8.19
C LEU A 94 -4.69 16.18 -8.99
N THR A 95 -5.76 15.49 -9.41
CA THR A 95 -6.88 16.11 -10.13
C THR A 95 -7.78 16.97 -9.25
N SER A 96 -7.76 16.80 -7.92
CA SER A 96 -8.59 17.52 -6.96
C SER A 96 -7.87 18.67 -6.25
N HIS A 97 -6.59 18.88 -6.53
CA HIS A 97 -5.84 20.00 -5.94
C HIS A 97 -6.47 21.36 -6.27
N ASN A 98 -6.53 22.21 -5.25
CA ASN A 98 -6.92 23.60 -5.46
C ASN A 98 -5.76 24.38 -6.11
N GLY A 99 -5.84 24.65 -7.39
CA GLY A 99 -4.81 25.35 -8.16
C GLY A 99 -4.45 26.76 -7.63
N MET A 100 -5.26 27.36 -6.78
CA MET A 100 -4.92 28.61 -6.08
C MET A 100 -3.99 28.40 -4.88
N LYS A 101 -3.92 27.17 -4.33
CA LYS A 101 -3.13 26.82 -3.15
C LYS A 101 -1.91 26.01 -3.48
N VAL A 102 -2.00 25.14 -4.49
CA VAL A 102 -0.97 24.18 -4.89
C VAL A 102 -0.65 24.34 -6.36
N GLU A 103 0.64 24.32 -6.67
CA GLU A 103 1.21 24.16 -8.02
C GLU A 103 1.90 22.79 -8.04
N ALA A 104 1.37 21.85 -8.84
CA ALA A 104 1.77 20.45 -8.82
C ALA A 104 2.86 20.15 -9.87
N PHE A 105 3.98 19.59 -9.41
CA PHE A 105 5.08 19.11 -10.22
C PHE A 105 5.19 17.59 -10.11
N CYS A 106 5.32 16.89 -11.25
CA CYS A 106 5.59 15.46 -11.24
C CYS A 106 7.00 15.18 -11.74
N TYR A 107 7.77 14.44 -10.95
CA TYR A 107 9.10 13.90 -11.30
C TYR A 107 8.92 12.40 -11.55
N ALA A 108 8.78 12.03 -12.83
CA ALA A 108 8.35 10.72 -13.26
C ALA A 108 9.51 9.83 -13.70
N ASP A 109 9.76 8.74 -12.98
CA ASP A 109 10.71 7.69 -13.37
C ASP A 109 10.03 6.53 -14.11
N VAL A 110 9.18 6.87 -15.09
CA VAL A 110 8.36 5.91 -15.83
C VAL A 110 9.10 5.42 -17.08
N MET A 111 9.61 4.20 -17.00
CA MET A 111 10.34 3.55 -18.11
C MET A 111 9.46 3.24 -19.32
N ARG A 112 8.19 2.93 -19.12
CA ARG A 112 7.22 2.55 -20.16
C ARG A 112 5.91 3.30 -19.94
N PRO A 113 5.79 4.52 -20.50
CA PRO A 113 4.56 5.30 -20.43
C PRO A 113 3.35 4.54 -21.02
N ASP A 114 2.17 4.79 -20.45
CA ASP A 114 0.88 4.27 -20.91
C ASP A 114 -0.20 5.37 -20.91
N GLY A 115 -1.44 5.04 -21.22
CA GLY A 115 -2.54 6.02 -21.23
C GLY A 115 -2.79 6.70 -19.89
N MET A 116 -2.48 6.05 -18.75
CA MET A 116 -2.54 6.68 -17.43
C MET A 116 -1.42 7.72 -17.26
N THR A 117 -0.22 7.45 -17.81
CA THR A 117 0.89 8.41 -17.83
C THR A 117 0.51 9.67 -18.60
N GLU A 118 -0.16 9.52 -19.76
CA GLU A 118 -0.67 10.66 -20.54
C GLU A 118 -1.71 11.48 -19.77
N LEU A 119 -2.57 10.80 -19.01
CA LEU A 119 -3.54 11.45 -18.13
C LEU A 119 -2.86 12.27 -17.04
N PHE A 120 -1.82 11.74 -16.37
CA PHE A 120 -1.02 12.50 -15.41
C PHE A 120 -0.38 13.73 -16.03
N GLN A 121 0.22 13.61 -17.23
CA GLN A 121 0.82 14.73 -17.95
C GLN A 121 -0.18 15.83 -18.26
N SER A 122 -1.42 15.48 -18.56
CA SER A 122 -2.47 16.46 -18.90
C SER A 122 -3.12 17.13 -17.69
N THR A 123 -2.95 16.56 -16.50
CA THR A 123 -3.64 17.01 -15.27
C THR A 123 -2.74 17.74 -14.28
N THR A 124 -1.42 17.66 -14.44
CA THR A 124 -0.45 18.32 -13.56
C THR A 124 0.08 19.63 -14.19
N ASP A 125 0.42 20.62 -13.36
CA ASP A 125 0.94 21.90 -13.86
C ASP A 125 2.30 21.72 -14.57
N HIS A 126 3.17 20.84 -14.03
CA HIS A 126 4.51 20.62 -14.54
C HIS A 126 4.85 19.13 -14.55
N TRP A 127 5.52 18.68 -15.62
CA TRP A 127 5.94 17.29 -15.79
C TRP A 127 7.41 17.18 -16.16
N HIS A 128 8.17 16.41 -15.38
CA HIS A 128 9.57 16.11 -15.62
C HIS A 128 9.80 14.61 -15.74
N THR A 129 10.34 14.17 -16.87
CA THR A 129 10.84 12.80 -17.02
C THR A 129 12.25 12.72 -16.44
N ILE A 130 12.44 11.85 -15.44
CA ILE A 130 13.71 11.69 -14.74
C ILE A 130 14.41 10.36 -15.01
N VAL A 131 13.91 9.56 -15.94
CA VAL A 131 14.51 8.29 -16.36
C VAL A 131 15.97 8.51 -16.78
N GLY A 132 16.87 7.69 -16.23
CA GLY A 132 18.30 7.74 -16.53
C GLY A 132 19.10 8.84 -15.81
N LYS A 133 18.44 9.69 -14.99
CA LYS A 133 19.13 10.68 -14.15
C LYS A 133 19.56 10.06 -12.83
N SER A 134 20.68 10.51 -12.28
CA SER A 134 21.10 10.17 -10.90
C SER A 134 20.20 10.84 -9.85
N ASP A 135 20.21 10.34 -8.60
CA ASP A 135 19.47 10.95 -7.49
C ASP A 135 19.91 12.39 -7.22
N ALA A 136 21.21 12.68 -7.36
CA ALA A 136 21.75 14.03 -7.23
C ALA A 136 21.23 14.98 -8.32
N GLU A 137 21.15 14.54 -9.58
CA GLU A 137 20.60 15.34 -10.67
C GLU A 137 19.10 15.63 -10.46
N VAL A 138 18.34 14.63 -9.99
CA VAL A 138 16.92 14.84 -9.69
C VAL A 138 16.74 15.81 -8.52
N ALA A 139 17.55 15.69 -7.46
CA ALA A 139 17.52 16.63 -6.35
C ALA A 139 17.87 18.07 -6.79
N GLN A 140 18.81 18.25 -7.71
CA GLN A 140 19.10 19.56 -8.29
C GLN A 140 17.93 20.12 -9.11
N MET A 141 17.24 19.29 -9.88
CA MET A 141 16.03 19.71 -10.60
C MET A 141 14.94 20.18 -9.65
N VAL A 142 14.67 19.42 -8.59
CA VAL A 142 13.69 19.77 -7.56
C VAL A 142 14.01 21.12 -6.92
N ARG A 143 15.28 21.37 -6.61
CA ARG A 143 15.73 22.69 -6.07
C ARG A 143 15.58 23.81 -7.08
N ALA A 144 15.95 23.57 -8.35
CA ALA A 144 15.85 24.57 -9.41
C ALA A 144 14.41 25.01 -9.68
N ASP A 145 13.45 24.08 -9.54
CA ASP A 145 12.02 24.35 -9.62
C ASP A 145 11.48 25.06 -8.35
N GLY A 146 12.29 25.18 -7.31
CA GLY A 146 11.91 25.82 -6.04
C GLY A 146 10.78 25.10 -5.33
N ILE A 147 10.81 23.76 -5.35
CA ILE A 147 9.80 22.92 -4.68
C ILE A 147 9.82 23.16 -3.17
N ASP A 148 8.65 23.41 -2.59
CA ASP A 148 8.47 23.66 -1.17
C ASP A 148 8.26 22.37 -0.38
N VAL A 149 7.43 21.49 -0.93
CA VAL A 149 7.12 20.18 -0.38
C VAL A 149 7.39 19.11 -1.42
N LEU A 150 8.36 18.24 -1.16
CA LEU A 150 8.64 17.08 -2.00
C LEU A 150 7.99 15.85 -1.39
N VAL A 151 7.09 15.21 -2.14
CA VAL A 151 6.39 13.99 -1.75
C VAL A 151 7.00 12.81 -2.48
N CYS A 152 7.66 11.92 -1.73
CA CYS A 152 8.17 10.65 -2.23
C CYS A 152 7.06 9.61 -2.14
N LEU A 153 6.56 9.15 -3.29
CA LEU A 153 5.48 8.17 -3.35
C LEU A 153 6.02 6.74 -3.29
N ALA A 154 5.32 5.91 -2.54
CA ALA A 154 5.56 4.47 -2.42
C ALA A 154 6.97 4.06 -1.93
N GLY A 155 7.75 5.00 -1.43
CA GLY A 155 9.01 4.75 -0.75
C GLY A 155 9.95 3.80 -1.49
N ARG A 156 10.10 2.56 -0.99
CA ARG A 156 10.98 1.53 -1.57
C ARG A 156 10.26 0.51 -2.45
N PHE A 157 8.96 0.67 -2.67
CA PHE A 157 8.24 -0.24 -3.56
C PHE A 157 8.60 0.04 -5.03
N ASP A 158 8.61 -1.01 -5.84
CA ASP A 158 8.90 -0.98 -7.27
C ASP A 158 10.25 -0.30 -7.59
N SER A 159 10.28 0.66 -8.50
CA SER A 159 11.48 1.41 -8.89
C SER A 159 11.50 2.83 -8.31
N ASN A 160 10.76 3.08 -7.23
CA ASN A 160 10.74 4.39 -6.59
C ASN A 160 12.10 4.73 -5.93
N ARG A 161 12.38 6.03 -5.78
CA ARG A 161 13.72 6.56 -5.50
C ARG A 161 13.78 7.44 -4.26
N PRO A 162 13.56 6.87 -3.04
CA PRO A 162 13.58 7.66 -1.80
C PRO A 162 14.94 8.32 -1.52
N LEU A 163 16.03 7.79 -2.06
CA LEU A 163 17.38 8.35 -1.87
C LEU A 163 17.57 9.74 -2.50
N VAL A 164 16.69 10.19 -3.41
CA VAL A 164 16.64 11.60 -3.85
C VAL A 164 16.46 12.53 -2.65
N CYS A 165 15.65 12.12 -1.66
CA CYS A 165 15.38 12.89 -0.45
C CYS A 165 16.63 13.00 0.47
N ALA A 166 17.55 12.05 0.42
CA ALA A 166 18.81 12.11 1.17
C ALA A 166 19.70 13.31 0.77
N HIS A 167 19.50 13.86 -0.42
CA HIS A 167 20.16 15.09 -0.88
C HIS A 167 19.52 16.37 -0.34
N ARG A 168 18.50 16.29 0.50
CA ARG A 168 17.70 17.44 0.98
C ARG A 168 17.22 18.31 -0.18
N ALA A 169 16.42 17.72 -1.06
CA ALA A 169 15.98 18.33 -2.32
C ALA A 169 14.98 19.48 -2.13
N ALA A 170 14.22 19.49 -1.02
CA ALA A 170 13.19 20.49 -0.70
C ALA A 170 13.18 20.84 0.81
N PRO A 171 12.61 22.01 1.19
CA PRO A 171 12.41 22.42 2.57
C PRO A 171 11.64 21.41 3.43
N VAL A 172 10.58 20.84 2.87
CA VAL A 172 9.74 19.82 3.50
C VAL A 172 9.76 18.58 2.63
N GLN A 173 10.09 17.41 3.20
CA GLN A 173 10.13 16.14 2.50
C GLN A 173 9.21 15.14 3.19
N VAL A 174 8.33 14.52 2.41
CA VAL A 174 7.20 13.72 2.90
C VAL A 174 7.21 12.34 2.27
N SER A 175 7.18 11.29 3.07
CA SER A 175 6.92 9.91 2.64
C SER A 175 5.43 9.66 2.57
N TYR A 176 4.95 9.11 1.44
CA TYR A 176 3.55 8.82 1.24
C TYR A 176 3.35 7.53 0.43
N HIS A 177 2.29 6.77 0.68
CA HIS A 177 2.03 5.42 0.15
C HIS A 177 3.12 4.40 0.51
N ASP A 178 3.99 4.71 1.47
CA ASP A 178 4.86 3.76 2.16
C ASP A 178 4.43 3.70 3.64
N GLY A 179 4.53 2.56 4.26
CA GLY A 179 4.05 2.39 5.62
C GLY A 179 5.14 2.35 6.68
N PRO A 180 6.26 1.65 6.45
CA PRO A 180 7.38 1.71 7.36
C PRO A 180 8.17 3.01 7.19
N THR A 181 9.03 3.30 8.17
CA THR A 181 9.98 4.41 8.09
C THR A 181 10.84 4.34 6.81
N SER A 182 11.19 5.47 6.22
CA SER A 182 12.23 5.54 5.20
C SER A 182 13.62 5.26 5.80
N GLY A 183 13.80 5.49 7.12
CA GLY A 183 15.09 5.44 7.79
C GLY A 183 16.03 6.60 7.41
N LEU A 184 15.54 7.59 6.65
CA LEU A 184 16.28 8.78 6.23
C LEU A 184 16.05 9.91 7.24
N GLU A 185 17.11 10.53 7.74
CA GLU A 185 17.01 11.71 8.60
C GLU A 185 16.48 12.95 7.85
N GLU A 186 16.67 12.97 6.54
CA GLU A 186 16.21 14.04 5.65
C GLU A 186 14.73 13.93 5.28
N MET A 187 14.05 12.83 5.60
CA MET A 187 12.61 12.70 5.43
C MET A 187 11.90 13.25 6.69
N ASP A 188 11.17 14.35 6.53
CA ASP A 188 10.62 15.06 7.69
C ASP A 188 9.34 14.43 8.21
N TYR A 189 8.46 13.97 7.28
CA TYR A 189 7.14 13.48 7.64
C TYR A 189 6.79 12.18 6.91
N LEU A 190 5.98 11.36 7.58
CA LEU A 190 5.30 10.22 6.97
C LEU A 190 3.78 10.44 7.12
N LEU A 191 3.05 10.47 5.99
CA LEU A 191 1.60 10.54 6.00
C LEU A 191 1.00 9.20 6.39
N THR A 192 0.03 9.21 7.29
CA THR A 192 -0.66 8.03 7.81
C THR A 192 -2.08 8.37 8.27
N ASP A 193 -2.74 7.46 8.99
CA ASP A 193 -3.97 7.71 9.75
C ASP A 193 -3.93 7.10 11.15
N ASN A 194 -4.94 7.39 11.98
CA ASN A 194 -5.00 6.88 13.35
C ASN A 194 -5.25 5.38 13.46
N PHE A 195 -5.75 4.73 12.41
CA PHE A 195 -5.90 3.28 12.41
C PHE A 195 -4.60 2.58 12.05
N LEU A 196 -3.90 3.07 11.03
CA LEU A 196 -2.62 2.50 10.56
C LEU A 196 -1.51 2.65 11.61
N HIS A 197 -1.36 3.86 12.15
CA HIS A 197 -0.41 4.16 13.23
C HIS A 197 -1.14 4.87 14.37
N PRO A 198 -1.72 4.12 15.30
CA PRO A 198 -2.39 4.72 16.46
C PRO A 198 -1.39 5.53 17.31
N PRO A 199 -1.87 6.43 18.19
CA PRO A 199 -1.01 7.26 19.02
C PRO A 199 -0.01 6.50 19.90
N ASP A 200 -0.34 5.26 20.26
CA ASP A 200 0.46 4.33 21.07
C ASP A 200 1.21 3.29 20.23
N THR A 201 1.34 3.52 18.91
CA THR A 201 2.10 2.62 18.01
C THR A 201 3.49 2.35 18.56
N LYS A 202 3.94 1.11 18.45
CA LYS A 202 5.28 0.69 18.84
C LYS A 202 6.26 0.68 17.68
N GLU A 203 5.79 0.97 16.48
CA GLU A 203 6.67 1.14 15.33
C GLU A 203 7.52 2.40 15.50
N MET A 204 8.74 2.37 14.99
CA MET A 204 9.73 3.43 15.15
C MET A 204 9.98 4.10 13.80
N PHE A 205 10.17 5.40 13.81
CA PHE A 205 10.31 6.24 12.61
C PHE A 205 11.44 7.23 12.79
N THR A 206 12.10 7.58 11.69
CA THR A 206 12.95 8.77 11.59
C THR A 206 12.10 10.02 11.35
N GLU A 207 10.93 9.82 10.73
CA GLU A 207 9.97 10.84 10.37
C GLU A 207 9.00 11.20 11.51
N GLU A 208 8.46 12.41 11.48
CA GLU A 208 7.27 12.76 12.24
C GLU A 208 6.01 12.18 11.55
N LEU A 209 5.19 11.43 12.29
CA LEU A 209 3.94 10.90 11.76
C LEU A 209 2.87 11.98 11.65
N TYR A 210 2.45 12.30 10.44
CA TYR A 210 1.30 13.17 10.22
C TYR A 210 0.04 12.34 9.92
N ARG A 211 -0.93 12.39 10.81
CA ARG A 211 -2.15 11.56 10.73
C ARG A 211 -3.26 12.30 10.01
N LEU A 212 -3.56 11.89 8.79
CA LEU A 212 -4.72 12.31 8.01
C LEU A 212 -6.01 11.75 8.63
N PRO A 213 -7.18 12.34 8.35
CA PRO A 213 -8.47 11.75 8.72
C PRO A 213 -8.68 10.35 8.12
N VAL A 214 -8.17 10.11 6.91
CA VAL A 214 -8.12 8.81 6.22
C VAL A 214 -6.86 8.78 5.36
N PHE A 215 -6.17 7.63 5.34
CA PHE A 215 -4.95 7.49 4.55
C PHE A 215 -5.23 6.99 3.13
N PHE A 216 -6.08 5.96 3.00
CA PHE A 216 -6.39 5.36 1.71
C PHE A 216 -7.44 6.15 0.94
N GLN A 217 -7.11 6.46 -0.31
CA GLN A 217 -8.03 7.03 -1.29
C GLN A 217 -8.08 6.10 -2.51
N TYR A 218 -9.25 5.71 -2.92
CA TYR A 218 -9.47 4.88 -4.08
C TYR A 218 -10.49 5.51 -5.04
N PRO A 219 -10.17 5.62 -6.34
CA PRO A 219 -11.18 6.01 -7.31
C PRO A 219 -12.19 4.89 -7.52
N PRO A 220 -13.44 5.21 -7.89
CA PRO A 220 -14.36 4.25 -8.43
C PRO A 220 -13.73 3.45 -9.59
N ILE A 221 -14.02 2.15 -9.66
CA ILE A 221 -13.52 1.32 -10.77
C ILE A 221 -14.63 1.24 -11.81
N GLU A 222 -14.54 2.09 -12.84
CA GLU A 222 -15.57 2.24 -13.87
C GLU A 222 -15.72 0.98 -14.74
N GLU A 223 -14.61 0.28 -15.00
CA GLU A 223 -14.57 -0.94 -15.80
C GLU A 223 -15.03 -2.19 -15.02
N ALA A 224 -15.44 -2.02 -13.75
CA ALA A 224 -15.86 -3.16 -12.95
C ALA A 224 -17.19 -3.74 -13.45
N PRO A 225 -17.28 -5.08 -13.61
CA PRO A 225 -18.54 -5.73 -13.97
C PRO A 225 -19.60 -5.54 -12.87
N PRO A 226 -20.86 -5.79 -13.18
CA PRO A 226 -21.93 -5.79 -12.18
C PRO A 226 -21.62 -6.77 -11.03
N VAL A 227 -22.03 -6.42 -9.83
CA VAL A 227 -21.99 -7.34 -8.68
C VAL A 227 -23.02 -8.45 -8.93
N VAL A 228 -22.58 -9.69 -8.91
CA VAL A 228 -23.48 -10.87 -9.07
C VAL A 228 -24.02 -11.34 -7.73
N ALA A 229 -25.06 -12.16 -7.73
CA ALA A 229 -25.61 -12.79 -6.51
C ALA A 229 -24.54 -13.61 -5.77
N THR A 230 -24.76 -13.86 -4.49
CA THR A 230 -23.89 -14.66 -3.63
C THR A 230 -23.70 -16.06 -4.23
N PRO A 231 -22.46 -16.47 -4.59
CA PRO A 231 -22.24 -17.74 -5.31
C PRO A 231 -22.67 -18.98 -4.52
N SER A 232 -22.55 -18.97 -3.20
CA SER A 232 -23.00 -20.08 -2.34
C SER A 232 -24.48 -20.38 -2.43
N ALA A 233 -25.33 -19.41 -2.78
CA ALA A 233 -26.77 -19.63 -2.98
C ALA A 233 -27.09 -20.63 -4.12
N GLN A 234 -26.22 -20.71 -5.14
CA GLN A 234 -26.35 -21.66 -6.25
C GLN A 234 -25.46 -22.89 -6.06
N ALA A 235 -24.26 -22.71 -5.53
CA ALA A 235 -23.28 -23.78 -5.39
C ALA A 235 -23.58 -24.75 -4.22
N GLY A 236 -24.32 -24.29 -3.20
CA GLY A 236 -24.61 -25.07 -2.01
C GLY A 236 -23.42 -25.21 -1.05
N PHE A 237 -22.32 -24.50 -1.27
CA PHE A 237 -21.16 -24.46 -0.39
C PHE A 237 -20.51 -23.05 -0.44
N ILE A 238 -19.84 -22.67 0.64
CA ILE A 238 -19.10 -21.41 0.73
C ILE A 238 -17.78 -21.50 -0.04
N THR A 239 -17.48 -20.47 -0.81
CA THR A 239 -16.16 -20.24 -1.42
C THR A 239 -15.47 -19.08 -0.72
N PHE A 240 -14.41 -19.40 0.04
CA PHE A 240 -13.46 -18.38 0.48
C PHE A 240 -12.51 -18.01 -0.66
N GLY A 241 -11.93 -16.80 -0.63
CA GLY A 241 -11.01 -16.38 -1.67
C GLY A 241 -9.88 -15.48 -1.18
N SER A 242 -8.73 -15.53 -1.87
CA SER A 242 -7.67 -14.54 -1.68
C SER A 242 -6.94 -14.29 -3.00
N PHE A 243 -6.93 -13.01 -3.44
CA PHE A 243 -6.29 -12.59 -4.69
C PHE A 243 -5.00 -11.82 -4.43
N ASN A 244 -4.40 -12.10 -3.28
CA ASN A 244 -3.16 -11.48 -2.84
C ASN A 244 -1.93 -12.14 -3.46
N ASN A 245 -0.82 -11.38 -3.49
CA ASN A 245 0.48 -11.87 -3.91
C ASN A 245 0.87 -13.14 -3.11
N PRO A 246 1.25 -14.25 -3.77
CA PRO A 246 1.66 -15.49 -3.11
C PRO A 246 2.78 -15.34 -2.08
N ALA A 247 3.63 -14.31 -2.20
CA ALA A 247 4.66 -14.01 -1.20
C ALA A 247 4.08 -13.70 0.19
N LYS A 248 2.83 -13.22 0.26
CA LYS A 248 2.10 -12.96 1.51
C LYS A 248 1.49 -14.22 2.12
N VAL A 249 1.39 -15.33 1.36
CA VAL A 249 0.79 -16.59 1.78
C VAL A 249 1.86 -17.48 2.42
N ASN A 250 2.24 -17.15 3.65
CA ASN A 250 3.22 -17.88 4.45
C ASN A 250 2.59 -19.10 5.16
N ASP A 251 3.39 -19.86 5.93
CA ASP A 251 2.92 -21.07 6.61
C ASP A 251 1.89 -20.79 7.71
N GLU A 252 1.95 -19.63 8.37
CA GLU A 252 0.98 -19.26 9.40
C GLU A 252 -0.37 -18.93 8.77
N VAL A 253 -0.37 -18.22 7.64
CA VAL A 253 -1.57 -17.94 6.84
C VAL A 253 -2.23 -19.24 6.37
N ILE A 254 -1.44 -20.19 5.85
CA ILE A 254 -1.97 -21.49 5.39
C ILE A 254 -2.60 -22.25 6.55
N ARG A 255 -1.94 -22.31 7.72
CA ARG A 255 -2.51 -22.96 8.93
C ARG A 255 -3.82 -22.29 9.33
N LEU A 256 -3.86 -20.96 9.38
CA LEU A 256 -5.07 -20.24 9.78
C LEU A 256 -6.21 -20.45 8.79
N TRP A 257 -5.95 -20.39 7.49
CA TRP A 257 -6.97 -20.64 6.47
C TRP A 257 -7.42 -22.10 6.45
N ALA A 258 -6.54 -23.04 6.77
CA ALA A 258 -6.92 -24.44 6.94
C ALA A 258 -7.91 -24.63 8.11
N GLU A 259 -7.72 -23.92 9.25
CA GLU A 259 -8.69 -23.94 10.35
C GLU A 259 -10.04 -23.32 9.95
N VAL A 260 -10.03 -22.23 9.16
CA VAL A 260 -11.28 -21.69 8.59
C VAL A 260 -11.99 -22.73 7.73
N LEU A 261 -11.28 -23.39 6.81
CA LEU A 261 -11.86 -24.45 5.96
C LEU A 261 -12.39 -25.63 6.76
N LYS A 262 -11.73 -26.05 7.82
CA LYS A 262 -12.22 -27.11 8.72
C LYS A 262 -13.48 -26.69 9.48
N SER A 263 -13.56 -25.41 9.89
CA SER A 263 -14.71 -24.89 10.64
C SER A 263 -15.96 -24.75 9.80
N VAL A 264 -15.84 -24.73 8.45
CA VAL A 264 -16.96 -24.63 7.49
C VAL A 264 -16.93 -25.83 6.56
N ALA A 265 -17.74 -26.83 6.88
CA ALA A 265 -17.78 -28.10 6.15
C ALA A 265 -18.11 -27.89 4.66
N GLY A 266 -17.39 -28.57 3.76
CA GLY A 266 -17.59 -28.51 2.32
C GLY A 266 -17.14 -27.19 1.67
N SER A 267 -16.67 -26.20 2.42
CA SER A 267 -16.17 -24.95 1.85
C SER A 267 -14.91 -25.16 1.00
N ARG A 268 -14.67 -24.23 0.09
CA ARG A 268 -13.52 -24.21 -0.81
C ARG A 268 -12.72 -22.93 -0.65
N LEU A 269 -11.47 -22.92 -1.11
CA LEU A 269 -10.61 -21.74 -1.17
C LEU A 269 -10.19 -21.50 -2.61
N LEU A 270 -10.50 -20.32 -3.15
CA LEU A 270 -10.05 -19.86 -4.46
C LEU A 270 -8.86 -18.93 -4.29
N LEU A 271 -7.72 -19.31 -4.87
CA LEU A 271 -6.49 -18.50 -4.88
C LEU A 271 -6.24 -17.97 -6.29
N LYS A 272 -5.88 -16.68 -6.38
CA LYS A 272 -5.60 -16.02 -7.65
C LYS A 272 -4.54 -14.94 -7.48
N TYR A 273 -3.56 -14.91 -8.37
CA TYR A 273 -2.66 -13.77 -8.51
C TYR A 273 -1.98 -13.80 -9.88
N LYS A 274 -2.40 -12.91 -10.80
CA LYS A 274 -1.92 -12.95 -12.19
C LYS A 274 -1.95 -14.40 -12.71
N ASN A 275 -0.89 -14.86 -13.36
CA ASN A 275 -0.67 -16.24 -13.82
C ASN A 275 0.32 -17.04 -12.94
N TRP A 276 0.60 -16.57 -11.71
CA TRP A 276 1.67 -17.18 -10.90
C TRP A 276 1.33 -18.61 -10.46
N TYR A 277 0.06 -18.90 -10.19
CA TYR A 277 -0.37 -20.25 -9.80
C TYR A 277 -0.39 -21.26 -10.97
N ASP A 278 -0.15 -20.82 -12.22
CA ASP A 278 0.08 -21.70 -13.37
C ASP A 278 1.49 -22.33 -13.33
N GLN A 279 2.40 -21.77 -12.52
CA GLN A 279 3.70 -22.37 -12.27
C GLN A 279 3.55 -23.60 -11.35
N ALA A 280 3.82 -24.80 -11.90
CA ALA A 280 3.65 -26.06 -11.18
C ALA A 280 4.35 -26.06 -9.81
N SER A 281 5.56 -25.50 -9.72
CA SER A 281 6.32 -25.44 -8.47
C SER A 281 5.63 -24.64 -7.35
N LEU A 282 4.93 -23.55 -7.69
CA LEU A 282 4.16 -22.77 -6.73
C LEU A 282 2.85 -23.49 -6.39
N HIS A 283 2.12 -23.93 -7.42
CA HIS A 283 0.87 -24.68 -7.28
C HIS A 283 1.05 -25.88 -6.35
N ASP A 284 1.97 -26.80 -6.67
CA ASP A 284 2.18 -28.04 -5.93
C ASP A 284 2.64 -27.78 -4.50
N ARG A 285 3.48 -26.75 -4.30
CA ARG A 285 3.89 -26.33 -2.96
C ARG A 285 2.73 -25.85 -2.10
N VAL A 286 1.81 -25.06 -2.65
CA VAL A 286 0.64 -24.57 -1.92
C VAL A 286 -0.30 -25.73 -1.59
N VAL A 287 -0.59 -26.60 -2.55
CA VAL A 287 -1.42 -27.80 -2.35
C VAL A 287 -0.82 -28.69 -1.26
N ALA A 288 0.48 -28.98 -1.33
CA ALA A 288 1.16 -29.83 -0.35
C ALA A 288 1.09 -29.24 1.08
N ARG A 289 1.18 -27.90 1.23
CA ARG A 289 1.07 -27.25 2.53
C ARG A 289 -0.35 -27.34 3.12
N PHE A 290 -1.40 -27.16 2.31
CA PHE A 290 -2.78 -27.37 2.75
C PHE A 290 -3.05 -28.83 3.08
N ALA A 291 -2.53 -29.78 2.28
CA ALA A 291 -2.62 -31.22 2.56
C ALA A 291 -1.94 -31.57 3.90
N ALA A 292 -0.77 -31.00 4.19
CA ALA A 292 -0.11 -31.16 5.49
C ALA A 292 -0.95 -30.62 6.67
N CYS A 293 -1.86 -29.67 6.42
CA CYS A 293 -2.84 -29.19 7.40
C CYS A 293 -4.15 -30.01 7.39
N GLY A 294 -4.25 -31.12 6.63
CA GLY A 294 -5.42 -31.98 6.56
C GLY A 294 -6.56 -31.43 5.70
N ILE A 295 -6.25 -30.61 4.70
CA ILE A 295 -7.21 -30.10 3.70
C ILE A 295 -7.04 -30.86 2.40
N ASP A 296 -8.14 -31.44 1.91
CA ASP A 296 -8.15 -32.17 0.65
C ASP A 296 -7.89 -31.22 -0.53
N GLN A 297 -7.13 -31.70 -1.51
CA GLN A 297 -6.71 -30.92 -2.67
C GLN A 297 -7.89 -30.37 -3.48
N ASP A 298 -9.00 -31.12 -3.57
CA ASP A 298 -10.20 -30.70 -4.32
C ASP A 298 -10.90 -29.47 -3.73
N ARG A 299 -10.58 -29.12 -2.49
CA ARG A 299 -11.07 -27.90 -1.80
C ARG A 299 -10.24 -26.66 -2.13
N ILE A 300 -9.05 -26.80 -2.72
CA ILE A 300 -8.19 -25.68 -3.12
C ILE A 300 -8.33 -25.50 -4.63
N LYS A 301 -8.77 -24.31 -5.04
CA LYS A 301 -8.96 -23.92 -6.44
C LYS A 301 -8.00 -22.78 -6.78
N PHE A 302 -7.60 -22.76 -8.03
CA PHE A 302 -6.75 -21.69 -8.56
C PHE A 302 -7.44 -21.09 -9.78
N ALA A 303 -7.38 -19.75 -9.87
CA ALA A 303 -7.84 -19.02 -11.04
C ALA A 303 -6.66 -18.27 -11.68
N THR A 304 -6.62 -18.29 -12.99
CA THR A 304 -5.64 -17.56 -13.79
C THR A 304 -6.18 -16.17 -14.09
N SER A 305 -5.33 -15.16 -14.08
CA SER A 305 -5.68 -13.83 -14.52
C SER A 305 -5.72 -13.81 -16.04
N LEU A 306 -6.81 -13.33 -16.58
CA LEU A 306 -6.93 -12.84 -17.92
C LEU A 306 -6.46 -11.37 -17.97
N ASP A 307 -6.30 -10.80 -19.16
CA ASP A 307 -5.50 -9.56 -19.34
C ASP A 307 -6.24 -8.28 -18.97
N THR A 308 -7.54 -8.31 -18.69
CA THR A 308 -8.33 -7.12 -18.41
C THR A 308 -8.70 -6.98 -16.94
N ILE A 309 -8.91 -5.73 -16.50
CA ILE A 309 -9.39 -5.45 -15.14
C ILE A 309 -10.80 -6.00 -14.91
N GLU A 310 -11.65 -5.98 -15.93
CA GLU A 310 -13.01 -6.54 -15.89
C GLU A 310 -13.00 -8.03 -15.58
N GLU A 311 -12.18 -8.81 -16.32
CA GLU A 311 -12.02 -10.24 -16.10
C GLU A 311 -11.42 -10.54 -14.75
N HIS A 312 -10.40 -9.75 -14.34
CA HIS A 312 -9.81 -9.88 -13.01
C HIS A 312 -10.86 -9.71 -11.92
N LEU A 313 -11.67 -8.67 -11.99
CA LEU A 313 -12.72 -8.37 -11.02
C LEU A 313 -13.88 -9.38 -11.11
N GLY A 314 -14.16 -9.91 -12.29
CA GLY A 314 -15.20 -10.93 -12.51
C GLY A 314 -15.02 -12.16 -11.63
N HIS A 315 -13.78 -12.58 -11.36
CA HIS A 315 -13.48 -13.71 -10.46
C HIS A 315 -13.95 -13.51 -9.01
N TYR A 316 -14.14 -12.27 -8.53
CA TYR A 316 -14.80 -12.05 -7.24
C TYR A 316 -16.27 -12.51 -7.23
N GLY A 317 -16.87 -12.72 -8.41
CA GLY A 317 -18.16 -13.36 -8.55
C GLY A 317 -18.22 -14.82 -8.09
N GLU A 318 -17.08 -15.48 -7.96
CA GLU A 318 -16.93 -16.86 -7.50
C GLU A 318 -16.65 -16.95 -5.98
N VAL A 319 -16.47 -15.82 -5.30
CA VAL A 319 -16.04 -15.74 -3.89
C VAL A 319 -17.18 -15.20 -3.02
N ASP A 320 -17.50 -15.87 -1.93
CA ASP A 320 -18.46 -15.42 -0.92
C ASP A 320 -17.80 -14.50 0.12
N ILE A 321 -16.61 -14.88 0.62
CA ILE A 321 -15.88 -14.21 1.69
C ILE A 321 -14.39 -14.18 1.31
N ALA A 322 -13.77 -13.02 1.33
CA ALA A 322 -12.33 -12.91 1.13
C ALA A 322 -11.56 -13.10 2.46
N LEU A 323 -10.46 -13.84 2.39
CA LEU A 323 -9.53 -14.07 3.49
C LEU A 323 -8.25 -13.25 3.27
N ASP A 324 -7.99 -12.33 4.20
CA ASP A 324 -6.83 -11.45 4.13
C ASP A 324 -5.59 -12.14 4.72
N PRO A 325 -4.43 -12.08 4.06
CA PRO A 325 -3.18 -12.64 4.59
C PRO A 325 -2.56 -11.73 5.65
N PHE A 326 -1.66 -12.30 6.45
CA PHE A 326 -0.86 -11.57 7.43
C PHE A 326 0.59 -12.13 7.47
N PRO A 327 1.57 -11.41 7.95
CA PRO A 327 1.55 -10.07 8.52
C PRO A 327 1.55 -8.93 7.49
N PHE A 328 1.32 -9.22 6.22
CA PHE A 328 1.18 -8.22 5.18
C PHE A 328 -0.19 -8.33 4.51
N ASN A 329 -1.10 -7.47 4.93
CA ASN A 329 -2.47 -7.42 4.46
C ASN A 329 -2.61 -7.02 2.98
N GLY A 330 -3.82 -7.18 2.45
CA GLY A 330 -4.22 -6.59 1.18
C GLY A 330 -4.43 -5.07 1.31
N ALA A 331 -4.27 -4.35 0.20
CA ALA A 331 -4.68 -2.96 0.06
C ALA A 331 -5.64 -2.86 -1.14
N THR A 332 -5.10 -2.77 -2.34
CA THR A 332 -5.90 -2.76 -3.59
C THR A 332 -6.81 -3.99 -3.70
N THR A 333 -6.32 -5.16 -3.34
CA THR A 333 -7.13 -6.41 -3.37
C THR A 333 -8.29 -6.37 -2.38
N THR A 334 -8.12 -5.75 -1.22
CA THR A 334 -9.20 -5.52 -0.26
C THR A 334 -10.25 -4.59 -0.84
N PHE A 335 -9.83 -3.45 -1.37
CA PHE A 335 -10.74 -2.51 -2.01
C PHE A 335 -11.51 -3.16 -3.18
N GLN A 336 -10.83 -3.91 -4.04
CA GLN A 336 -11.44 -4.64 -5.16
C GLN A 336 -12.47 -5.68 -4.68
N ALA A 337 -12.17 -6.43 -3.62
CA ALA A 337 -13.12 -7.37 -3.03
C ALA A 337 -14.39 -6.64 -2.56
N LEU A 338 -14.24 -5.56 -1.79
CA LEU A 338 -15.38 -4.75 -1.32
C LEU A 338 -16.15 -4.12 -2.48
N TRP A 339 -15.45 -3.64 -3.51
CA TRP A 339 -16.05 -3.08 -4.73
C TRP A 339 -16.90 -4.10 -5.48
N MET A 340 -16.48 -5.37 -5.45
CA MET A 340 -17.22 -6.49 -6.03
C MET A 340 -18.21 -7.16 -5.08
N GLY A 341 -18.52 -6.52 -3.96
CA GLY A 341 -19.53 -6.98 -3.01
C GLY A 341 -19.05 -8.14 -2.11
N VAL A 342 -17.73 -8.40 -2.03
CA VAL A 342 -17.16 -9.49 -1.23
C VAL A 342 -16.63 -8.94 0.09
N PRO A 343 -17.21 -9.34 1.25
CA PRO A 343 -16.69 -8.97 2.55
C PRO A 343 -15.32 -9.61 2.79
N VAL A 344 -14.45 -8.90 3.51
CA VAL A 344 -13.08 -9.34 3.80
C VAL A 344 -12.91 -9.51 5.31
N VAL A 345 -12.44 -10.68 5.74
CA VAL A 345 -12.05 -10.92 7.14
C VAL A 345 -10.55 -10.66 7.28
N SER A 346 -10.14 -9.84 8.23
CA SER A 346 -8.75 -9.43 8.41
C SER A 346 -8.28 -9.59 9.85
N LEU A 347 -7.06 -10.11 10.01
CA LEU A 347 -6.34 -10.19 11.28
C LEU A 347 -5.42 -8.97 11.40
N THR A 348 -5.67 -8.12 12.39
CA THR A 348 -4.85 -6.94 12.69
C THR A 348 -3.75 -7.26 13.72
N GLY A 349 -2.71 -6.41 13.74
CA GLY A 349 -1.59 -6.54 14.66
C GLY A 349 -0.93 -5.19 14.98
N GLU A 350 0.34 -5.22 15.39
CA GLU A 350 1.06 -4.03 15.84
C GLU A 350 1.74 -3.24 14.69
N ARG A 351 1.99 -3.88 13.54
CA ARG A 351 2.70 -3.25 12.41
C ARG A 351 1.71 -2.67 11.40
N PHE A 352 2.11 -1.60 10.74
CA PHE A 352 1.39 -1.01 9.61
C PHE A 352 0.87 -2.07 8.63
N THR A 353 1.74 -2.99 8.21
CA THR A 353 1.39 -4.02 7.24
C THR A 353 0.24 -4.92 7.68
N THR A 354 0.06 -5.12 8.98
CA THR A 354 -1.05 -5.90 9.57
C THR A 354 -2.31 -5.07 9.83
N ARG A 355 -2.30 -3.79 9.48
CA ARG A 355 -3.39 -2.85 9.74
C ARG A 355 -3.99 -2.26 8.47
N ILE A 356 -3.40 -2.56 7.30
CA ILE A 356 -3.81 -2.03 6.00
C ILE A 356 -5.27 -2.34 5.70
N THR A 357 -5.64 -3.64 5.65
CA THR A 357 -7.04 -4.05 5.43
C THR A 357 -7.95 -3.54 6.53
N GLY A 358 -7.47 -3.56 7.78
CA GLY A 358 -8.23 -3.04 8.92
C GLY A 358 -8.59 -1.56 8.77
N SER A 359 -7.69 -0.71 8.29
CA SER A 359 -7.95 0.70 8.00
C SER A 359 -9.03 0.85 6.92
N ILE A 360 -8.91 0.11 5.82
CA ILE A 360 -9.90 0.13 4.73
C ILE A 360 -11.28 -0.30 5.24
N LEU A 361 -11.36 -1.37 6.02
CA LEU A 361 -12.60 -1.87 6.60
C LEU A 361 -13.19 -0.88 7.62
N HIS A 362 -12.35 -0.28 8.47
CA HIS A 362 -12.77 0.71 9.46
C HIS A 362 -13.45 1.92 8.79
N TYR A 363 -12.77 2.53 7.83
CA TYR A 363 -13.31 3.71 7.12
C TYR A 363 -14.43 3.35 6.13
N GLY A 364 -14.48 2.09 5.66
CA GLY A 364 -15.61 1.52 4.91
C GLY A 364 -16.80 1.15 5.78
N GLY A 365 -16.69 1.33 7.12
CA GLY A 365 -17.74 1.03 8.09
C GLY A 365 -17.96 -0.48 8.33
N LEU A 366 -16.93 -1.31 8.16
CA LEU A 366 -16.92 -2.77 8.30
C LEU A 366 -15.97 -3.23 9.40
N GLY A 367 -15.76 -2.39 10.43
CA GLY A 367 -14.81 -2.66 11.50
C GLY A 367 -15.06 -3.96 12.27
N GLU A 368 -16.29 -4.50 12.23
CA GLU A 368 -16.65 -5.78 12.83
C GLU A 368 -16.03 -7.01 12.14
N LEU A 369 -15.44 -6.83 10.95
CA LEU A 369 -14.70 -7.88 10.23
C LEU A 369 -13.19 -7.82 10.50
N VAL A 370 -12.74 -6.90 11.35
CA VAL A 370 -11.36 -6.76 11.80
C VAL A 370 -11.22 -7.37 13.17
N VAL A 371 -10.35 -8.34 13.30
CA VAL A 371 -10.14 -9.09 14.56
C VAL A 371 -8.65 -9.09 14.92
N ASP A 372 -8.33 -9.37 16.17
CA ASP A 372 -6.96 -9.24 16.73
C ASP A 372 -6.35 -10.59 17.17
N THR A 373 -7.12 -11.69 17.08
CA THR A 373 -6.60 -13.03 17.39
C THR A 373 -6.90 -14.04 16.27
N PRO A 374 -6.06 -15.07 16.07
CA PRO A 374 -6.31 -16.14 15.13
C PRO A 374 -7.65 -16.86 15.38
N GLU A 375 -8.03 -17.07 16.63
CA GLU A 375 -9.27 -17.74 17.02
C GLU A 375 -10.48 -16.88 16.62
N ALA A 376 -10.41 -15.57 16.84
CA ALA A 376 -11.45 -14.62 16.42
C ALA A 376 -11.55 -14.55 14.89
N TYR A 377 -10.43 -14.69 14.17
CA TYR A 377 -10.42 -14.73 12.69
C TYR A 377 -11.20 -15.94 12.16
N VAL A 378 -10.93 -17.12 12.71
CA VAL A 378 -11.66 -18.36 12.36
C VAL A 378 -13.14 -18.23 12.72
N ALA A 379 -13.44 -17.71 13.90
CA ALA A 379 -14.83 -17.51 14.35
C ALA A 379 -15.56 -16.51 13.45
N CYS A 380 -14.97 -15.36 13.13
CA CYS A 380 -15.55 -14.35 12.25
C CYS A 380 -15.86 -14.92 10.86
N ALA A 381 -14.91 -15.63 10.25
CA ALA A 381 -15.11 -16.25 8.94
C ALA A 381 -16.20 -17.34 8.97
N ARG A 382 -16.22 -18.18 10.00
CA ARG A 382 -17.24 -19.23 10.20
C ARG A 382 -18.64 -18.63 10.41
N ASP A 383 -18.74 -17.64 11.30
CA ASP A 383 -20.03 -17.04 11.67
C ASP A 383 -20.64 -16.26 10.50
N LEU A 384 -19.78 -15.58 9.70
CA LEU A 384 -20.20 -14.94 8.47
C LEU A 384 -20.64 -15.97 7.41
N ALA A 385 -19.93 -17.09 7.27
CA ALA A 385 -20.30 -18.20 6.39
C ALA A 385 -21.63 -18.88 6.80
N GLY A 386 -21.93 -18.87 8.09
CA GLY A 386 -23.17 -19.40 8.67
C GLY A 386 -24.39 -18.48 8.58
N ASP A 387 -24.22 -17.25 8.05
CA ASP A 387 -25.30 -16.26 7.91
C ASP A 387 -25.52 -15.85 6.44
N PRO A 388 -26.22 -16.66 5.64
CA PRO A 388 -26.47 -16.36 4.24
C PRO A 388 -27.20 -15.05 4.00
N ALA A 389 -28.11 -14.65 4.89
CA ALA A 389 -28.86 -13.42 4.76
C ALA A 389 -27.97 -12.17 4.93
N ARG A 390 -27.02 -12.23 5.85
CA ARG A 390 -25.99 -11.21 6.04
C ARG A 390 -25.08 -11.13 4.82
N LEU A 391 -24.61 -12.27 4.29
CA LEU A 391 -23.77 -12.32 3.09
C LEU A 391 -24.48 -11.71 1.89
N GLU A 392 -25.75 -12.05 1.66
CA GLU A 392 -26.55 -11.48 0.57
C GLU A 392 -26.71 -9.95 0.73
N THR A 393 -27.00 -9.50 1.95
CA THR A 393 -27.11 -8.08 2.27
C THR A 393 -25.81 -7.32 2.03
N LEU A 394 -24.68 -7.87 2.48
CA LEU A 394 -23.36 -7.30 2.20
C LEU A 394 -23.09 -7.27 0.70
N ARG A 395 -23.30 -8.39 0.01
CA ARG A 395 -23.09 -8.53 -1.42
C ARG A 395 -23.83 -7.45 -2.22
N ALA A 396 -25.06 -7.21 -1.88
CA ALA A 396 -25.91 -6.23 -2.58
C ALA A 396 -25.51 -4.77 -2.34
N ASN A 397 -24.97 -4.46 -1.14
CA ASN A 397 -24.82 -3.07 -0.68
C ASN A 397 -23.37 -2.57 -0.56
N LEU A 398 -22.35 -3.46 -0.56
CA LEU A 398 -20.96 -3.08 -0.27
C LEU A 398 -20.42 -2.03 -1.23
N ARG A 399 -20.62 -2.19 -2.54
CA ARG A 399 -20.13 -1.23 -3.53
C ARG A 399 -20.66 0.18 -3.26
N GLU A 400 -21.97 0.32 -3.03
CA GLU A 400 -22.60 1.62 -2.75
C GLU A 400 -22.10 2.20 -1.42
N ARG A 401 -21.94 1.36 -0.40
CA ARG A 401 -21.37 1.74 0.90
C ARG A 401 -19.95 2.30 0.77
N ILE A 402 -19.10 1.64 0.00
CA ILE A 402 -17.73 2.07 -0.24
C ILE A 402 -17.68 3.38 -1.03
N VAL A 403 -18.50 3.53 -2.07
CA VAL A 403 -18.60 4.78 -2.84
C VAL A 403 -18.96 5.97 -1.94
N ARG A 404 -19.82 5.78 -0.94
CA ARG A 404 -20.24 6.82 0.01
C ARG A 404 -19.28 7.01 1.18
N SER A 405 -18.28 6.17 1.31
CA SER A 405 -17.30 6.23 2.41
C SER A 405 -16.21 7.29 2.15
N PRO A 406 -15.48 7.71 3.18
CA PRO A 406 -14.32 8.58 3.03
C PRO A 406 -13.24 8.03 2.08
N LEU A 407 -13.22 6.71 1.82
CA LEU A 407 -12.28 6.06 0.91
C LEU A 407 -12.44 6.50 -0.56
N CYS A 408 -13.61 7.06 -0.94
CA CYS A 408 -13.90 7.52 -2.31
C CYS A 408 -14.20 9.03 -2.39
N ASP A 409 -14.01 9.80 -1.31
CA ASP A 409 -14.21 11.26 -1.32
C ASP A 409 -12.90 11.99 -1.63
N ALA A 410 -12.51 12.01 -2.90
CA ALA A 410 -11.28 12.63 -3.38
C ALA A 410 -11.18 14.13 -3.01
N ALA A 411 -12.29 14.87 -3.04
CA ALA A 411 -12.29 16.30 -2.75
C ALA A 411 -11.99 16.60 -1.27
N THR A 412 -12.58 15.86 -0.35
CA THR A 412 -12.29 16.01 1.10
C THR A 412 -10.88 15.51 1.39
N TYR A 413 -10.45 14.44 0.75
CA TYR A 413 -9.11 13.92 0.87
C TYR A 413 -8.05 14.94 0.44
N ALA A 414 -8.20 15.54 -0.75
CA ALA A 414 -7.28 16.56 -1.26
C ALA A 414 -7.17 17.76 -0.29
N ARG A 415 -8.30 18.25 0.24
CA ARG A 415 -8.30 19.30 1.25
C ARG A 415 -7.51 18.93 2.52
N SER A 416 -7.63 17.68 2.97
CA SER A 416 -6.91 17.18 4.14
C SER A 416 -5.40 17.14 3.90
N VAL A 417 -4.99 16.67 2.72
CA VAL A 417 -3.57 16.61 2.32
C VAL A 417 -3.00 18.03 2.13
N GLU A 418 -3.74 18.94 1.48
CA GLU A 418 -3.33 20.35 1.34
C GLU A 418 -3.17 21.05 2.68
N THR A 419 -4.04 20.75 3.65
CA THR A 419 -3.92 21.24 5.02
C THR A 419 -2.64 20.71 5.66
N ALA A 420 -2.34 19.43 5.52
CA ALA A 420 -1.11 18.83 6.02
C ALA A 420 0.14 19.52 5.45
N TYR A 421 0.19 19.69 4.13
CA TYR A 421 1.32 20.38 3.47
C TYR A 421 1.46 21.84 3.97
N ARG A 422 0.35 22.53 4.17
CA ARG A 422 0.35 23.90 4.68
C ARG A 422 0.86 23.98 6.12
N GLU A 423 0.46 23.09 6.99
CA GLU A 423 0.93 23.04 8.38
C GLU A 423 2.42 22.69 8.44
N MET A 424 2.88 21.73 7.66
CA MET A 424 4.32 21.39 7.55
C MET A 424 5.13 22.59 7.05
N TRP A 425 4.62 23.29 6.03
CA TRP A 425 5.25 24.50 5.50
C TRP A 425 5.33 25.61 6.52
N HIS A 426 4.24 25.89 7.26
CA HIS A 426 4.23 26.90 8.32
C HIS A 426 5.27 26.59 9.41
N LYS A 427 5.42 25.31 9.77
CA LYS A 427 6.43 24.85 10.74
C LYS A 427 7.85 25.13 10.23
N TRP A 428 8.10 24.86 8.95
CA TRP A 428 9.39 25.19 8.32
C TRP A 428 9.63 26.70 8.27
N CYS A 429 8.67 27.51 7.83
CA CYS A 429 8.79 28.98 7.80
C CYS A 429 9.14 29.56 9.19
N ALA A 430 8.48 29.06 10.23
CA ALA A 430 8.75 29.47 11.60
C ALA A 430 10.20 29.15 12.04
N SER A 431 10.77 28.05 11.57
CA SER A 431 12.17 27.68 11.87
C SER A 431 13.20 28.58 11.17
N GLN A 432 12.83 29.27 10.08
CA GLN A 432 13.71 30.21 9.38
C GLN A 432 13.80 31.57 10.09
N HIS A 433 12.81 31.91 10.94
CA HIS A 433 12.78 33.13 11.72
C HIS A 433 12.61 32.78 13.20
N PRO A 434 13.64 32.23 13.88
CA PRO A 434 13.54 31.99 15.31
C PRO A 434 13.24 33.31 16.01
N MET A 435 12.12 33.33 16.77
CA MET A 435 11.81 34.48 17.58
C MET A 435 12.98 34.76 18.54
N THR A 436 13.62 35.90 18.33
CA THR A 436 14.71 36.41 19.16
C THR A 436 14.24 36.70 20.58
#